data_1e3cdae5b9aaa9b6e2cd51c3386f41d2
#
_entry.id   1e3cdae5b9aaa9b6e2cd51c3386f41d2
#
_cell.length_a   1.000
_cell.length_b   1.000
_cell.length_c   1.000
_cell.angle_alpha   90.00
_cell.angle_beta   90.00
_cell.angle_gamma   90.00
#
_symmetry.space_group_name_H-M   'P 1'
#
loop_
_entity.id
_entity.type
_entity.pdbx_description
1 polymer ?
#
loop_
_entity_poly.entity_id
_entity_poly.type
_entity_poly.pdbx_seq_one_letter_code
_entity_poly.pdbx_strand_id
1 'polypeptide(L)'
;NSKGAPTVILALTSKGYGIGSREADNTTHQVKKLSLDNIKAFRDKFNIPVTDDDIENIPYVRPADDSPEIQYLKKTRDSLGGPIPRRRNISEVLSIPDDKAFSKLYEGTDERKISTTMATVRIITDLLKDKEIGKRIVPIVPDEARTFGMEALFRQVGIYSSAGQNYEPEDADKVMWYKESKDGVMLEEGITEAGAFSAWSALATAYSTYDYPMIPFYLFYSMFGFQRIHDLAWAAGDAQAKGFLIGATSGRTTLNGEGLQHQDGHSHVLSSTIP
;
A
#
# COMPACT_ATOMS: atom_id res chain seq x y z
N ASN A 1 1.26 -23.86 12.28
CA ASN A 1 0.28 -23.21 11.40
C ASN A 1 -0.84 -22.63 12.25
N SER A 2 -0.74 -21.36 12.61
CA SER A 2 -1.81 -20.63 13.30
C SER A 2 -2.93 -20.32 12.29
N LYS A 3 -4.17 -20.47 12.72
CA LYS A 3 -5.34 -20.08 11.93
C LYS A 3 -6.24 -19.20 12.78
N GLY A 4 -6.82 -18.17 12.17
CA GLY A 4 -7.79 -17.30 12.82
C GLY A 4 -7.24 -16.21 13.73
N ALA A 5 -5.91 -16.06 13.80
CA ALA A 5 -5.26 -14.96 14.54
C ALA A 5 -3.93 -14.58 13.87
N PRO A 6 -3.49 -13.33 14.02
CA PRO A 6 -2.15 -12.91 13.60
C PRO A 6 -1.05 -13.71 14.30
N THR A 7 0.05 -13.95 13.59
CA THR A 7 1.22 -14.66 14.15
C THR A 7 2.41 -13.70 14.21
N VAL A 8 2.99 -13.58 15.39
CA VAL A 8 4.23 -12.82 15.62
C VAL A 8 5.35 -13.80 15.94
N ILE A 9 6.46 -13.68 15.20
CA ILE A 9 7.66 -14.48 15.42
C ILE A 9 8.74 -13.56 16.00
N LEU A 10 9.14 -13.83 17.25
CA LEU A 10 10.25 -13.15 17.89
C LEU A 10 11.52 -13.96 17.63
N ALA A 11 12.42 -13.42 16.82
CA ALA A 11 13.68 -14.07 16.46
C ALA A 11 14.85 -13.43 17.20
N LEU A 12 15.52 -14.19 18.04
CA LEU A 12 16.80 -13.79 18.63
C LEU A 12 17.92 -14.14 17.65
N THR A 13 18.60 -13.14 17.14
CA THR A 13 19.65 -13.30 16.12
C THR A 13 20.95 -12.66 16.56
N SER A 14 22.07 -13.19 16.04
CA SER A 14 23.40 -12.58 16.18
C SER A 14 23.83 -11.94 14.86
N LYS A 15 24.27 -10.69 14.90
CA LYS A 15 24.82 -10.03 13.73
C LYS A 15 26.10 -10.72 13.29
N GLY A 16 26.20 -11.07 12.01
CA GLY A 16 27.35 -11.79 11.48
C GLY A 16 27.44 -13.25 11.92
N TYR A 17 26.30 -13.89 12.15
CA TYR A 17 26.26 -15.31 12.54
C TYR A 17 27.13 -16.17 11.63
N GLY A 18 28.06 -16.90 12.22
CA GLY A 18 28.96 -17.78 11.50
C GLY A 18 30.30 -17.19 11.08
N ILE A 19 30.52 -15.89 11.19
CA ILE A 19 31.77 -15.24 10.76
C ILE A 19 32.94 -15.36 11.77
N GLY A 20 32.83 -16.28 12.71
CA GLY A 20 33.88 -16.56 13.67
C GLY A 20 33.98 -15.52 14.79
N SER A 21 35.24 -15.12 15.14
CA SER A 21 35.54 -14.26 16.28
C SER A 21 34.88 -12.87 16.23
N ARG A 22 34.32 -12.48 15.09
CA ARG A 22 33.59 -11.21 14.92
C ARG A 22 32.08 -11.35 15.00
N GLU A 23 31.57 -12.53 15.25
CA GLU A 23 30.14 -12.75 15.44
C GLU A 23 29.66 -11.98 16.68
N ALA A 24 28.57 -11.20 16.51
CA ALA A 24 27.98 -10.34 17.55
C ALA A 24 28.87 -9.21 18.09
N ASP A 25 30.07 -9.00 17.53
CA ASP A 25 30.94 -7.88 17.88
C ASP A 25 30.32 -6.54 17.42
N ASN A 26 30.50 -5.50 18.21
CA ASN A 26 30.04 -4.14 17.86
C ASN A 26 30.65 -3.63 16.55
N THR A 27 31.84 -4.09 16.19
CA THR A 27 32.53 -3.74 14.95
C THR A 27 32.09 -4.55 13.74
N THR A 28 31.24 -5.57 13.90
CA THR A 28 30.79 -6.45 12.82
C THR A 28 30.17 -5.65 11.66
N HIS A 29 29.45 -4.56 11.97
CA HIS A 29 28.86 -3.68 10.97
C HIS A 29 29.89 -3.02 10.05
N GLN A 30 31.12 -2.83 10.52
CA GLN A 30 32.20 -2.13 9.81
C GLN A 30 33.13 -3.08 9.06
N VAL A 31 32.91 -4.38 9.18
CA VAL A 31 33.75 -5.40 8.51
C VAL A 31 33.49 -5.35 7.00
N LYS A 32 34.49 -4.85 6.26
CA LYS A 32 34.45 -4.80 4.79
C LYS A 32 35.01 -6.06 4.13
N LYS A 33 35.91 -6.76 4.79
CA LYS A 33 36.57 -7.97 4.29
C LYS A 33 36.85 -8.92 5.45
N LEU A 34 36.48 -10.18 5.29
CA LEU A 34 36.86 -11.24 6.23
C LEU A 34 38.27 -11.70 5.95
N SER A 35 38.99 -12.18 7.00
CA SER A 35 40.24 -12.90 6.82
C SER A 35 39.99 -14.26 6.19
N LEU A 36 40.99 -14.82 5.54
CA LEU A 36 40.90 -16.14 4.93
C LEU A 36 40.51 -17.21 5.96
N ASP A 37 41.05 -17.14 7.18
CA ASP A 37 40.71 -18.07 8.25
C ASP A 37 39.20 -17.98 8.65
N ASN A 38 38.65 -16.77 8.71
CA ASN A 38 37.25 -16.59 8.99
C ASN A 38 36.34 -17.10 7.85
N ILE A 39 36.79 -16.95 6.60
CA ILE A 39 36.07 -17.48 5.43
C ILE A 39 36.10 -19.01 5.45
N LYS A 40 37.24 -19.64 5.77
CA LYS A 40 37.37 -21.08 5.92
C LYS A 40 36.52 -21.61 7.06
N ALA A 41 36.54 -20.94 8.21
CA ALA A 41 35.69 -21.30 9.35
C ALA A 41 34.19 -21.21 9.01
N PHE A 42 33.78 -20.19 8.26
CA PHE A 42 32.41 -20.05 7.76
C PHE A 42 32.01 -21.18 6.81
N ARG A 43 32.87 -21.46 5.80
CA ARG A 43 32.68 -22.58 4.88
C ARG A 43 32.48 -23.90 5.62
N ASP A 44 33.38 -24.18 6.56
CA ASP A 44 33.38 -25.45 7.30
C ASP A 44 32.15 -25.56 8.22
N LYS A 45 31.79 -24.46 8.90
CA LYS A 45 30.60 -24.41 9.75
C LYS A 45 29.29 -24.71 8.99
N PHE A 46 29.20 -24.26 7.74
CA PHE A 46 28.01 -24.42 6.91
C PHE A 46 28.15 -25.51 5.85
N ASN A 47 29.22 -26.29 5.88
CA ASN A 47 29.51 -27.36 4.90
C ASN A 47 29.38 -26.88 3.44
N ILE A 48 29.92 -25.69 3.15
CA ILE A 48 29.87 -25.13 1.80
C ILE A 48 30.90 -25.88 0.93
N PRO A 49 30.56 -26.45 -0.23
CA PRO A 49 31.39 -27.30 -1.04
C PRO A 49 32.38 -26.45 -1.89
N VAL A 50 33.32 -25.75 -1.24
CA VAL A 50 34.36 -24.94 -1.87
C VAL A 50 35.73 -25.46 -1.37
N THR A 51 36.66 -25.68 -2.30
CA THR A 51 38.01 -26.14 -1.97
C THR A 51 38.86 -25.02 -1.36
N ASP A 52 39.97 -25.38 -0.72
CA ASP A 52 40.92 -24.40 -0.20
C ASP A 52 41.56 -23.57 -1.30
N ASP A 53 41.72 -24.13 -2.50
CA ASP A 53 42.31 -23.45 -3.66
C ASP A 53 41.38 -22.40 -4.26
N ASP A 54 40.06 -22.62 -4.16
CA ASP A 54 39.06 -21.74 -4.75
C ASP A 54 38.47 -20.73 -3.76
N ILE A 55 38.68 -20.90 -2.47
CA ILE A 55 37.98 -20.14 -1.42
C ILE A 55 38.26 -18.64 -1.47
N GLU A 56 39.46 -18.24 -1.91
CA GLU A 56 39.82 -16.83 -2.05
C GLU A 56 38.99 -16.12 -3.14
N ASN A 57 38.52 -16.85 -4.14
CA ASN A 57 37.72 -16.34 -5.24
C ASN A 57 36.26 -16.16 -4.87
N ILE A 58 35.86 -16.64 -3.69
CA ILE A 58 34.45 -16.57 -3.20
C ILE A 58 33.48 -17.00 -4.30
N PRO A 59 33.57 -18.22 -4.82
CA PRO A 59 32.73 -18.65 -5.94
C PRO A 59 31.28 -18.77 -5.53
N TYR A 60 30.37 -18.53 -6.48
CA TYR A 60 28.96 -18.80 -6.28
C TYR A 60 28.71 -20.30 -6.17
N VAL A 61 28.11 -20.69 -5.05
CA VAL A 61 27.73 -22.09 -4.80
C VAL A 61 26.22 -22.24 -4.97
N ARG A 62 25.83 -23.13 -5.87
CA ARG A 62 24.45 -23.53 -6.04
C ARG A 62 24.33 -25.03 -5.75
N PRO A 63 23.46 -25.43 -4.82
CA PRO A 63 23.15 -26.85 -4.61
C PRO A 63 22.60 -27.49 -5.89
N ALA A 64 22.83 -28.78 -6.06
CA ALA A 64 22.31 -29.53 -7.19
C ALA A 64 20.77 -29.49 -7.24
N ASP A 65 20.20 -29.53 -8.43
CA ASP A 65 18.73 -29.46 -8.61
C ASP A 65 17.96 -30.62 -7.98
N ASP A 66 18.61 -31.76 -7.81
CA ASP A 66 18.09 -32.95 -7.14
C ASP A 66 18.40 -33.00 -5.63
N SER A 67 19.10 -32.00 -5.08
CA SER A 67 19.37 -31.95 -3.63
C SER A 67 18.06 -31.77 -2.84
N PRO A 68 17.99 -32.32 -1.61
CA PRO A 68 16.79 -32.22 -0.78
C PRO A 68 16.33 -30.78 -0.54
N GLU A 69 17.28 -29.85 -0.38
CA GLU A 69 17.02 -28.43 -0.15
C GLU A 69 16.33 -27.77 -1.36
N ILE A 70 16.86 -28.03 -2.56
CA ILE A 70 16.29 -27.48 -3.79
C ILE A 70 14.94 -28.12 -4.11
N GLN A 71 14.79 -29.41 -3.88
CA GLN A 71 13.49 -30.07 -4.05
C GLN A 71 12.45 -29.53 -3.08
N TYR A 72 12.81 -29.35 -1.81
CA TYR A 72 11.92 -28.73 -0.82
C TYR A 72 11.52 -27.30 -1.20
N LEU A 73 12.50 -26.48 -1.61
CA LEU A 73 12.28 -25.09 -2.07
C LEU A 73 11.31 -25.04 -3.25
N LYS A 74 11.58 -25.82 -4.30
CA LYS A 74 10.75 -25.85 -5.52
C LYS A 74 9.33 -26.30 -5.19
N LYS A 75 9.16 -27.43 -4.50
CA LYS A 75 7.86 -27.94 -4.10
C LYS A 75 7.05 -26.94 -3.30
N THR A 76 7.69 -26.27 -2.32
CA THR A 76 7.03 -25.26 -1.49
C THR A 76 6.65 -24.04 -2.33
N ARG A 77 7.54 -23.54 -3.18
CA ARG A 77 7.24 -22.38 -4.04
C ARG A 77 6.14 -22.68 -5.05
N ASP A 78 6.15 -23.85 -5.65
CA ASP A 78 5.12 -24.26 -6.63
C ASP A 78 3.75 -24.33 -5.95
N SER A 79 3.67 -24.86 -4.73
CA SER A 79 2.42 -24.92 -3.96
C SER A 79 1.88 -23.54 -3.57
N LEU A 80 2.72 -22.52 -3.58
CA LEU A 80 2.38 -21.12 -3.30
C LEU A 80 2.24 -20.25 -4.58
N GLY A 81 2.20 -20.87 -5.76
CA GLY A 81 2.02 -20.18 -7.04
C GLY A 81 3.30 -19.78 -7.76
N GLY A 82 4.45 -20.31 -7.34
CA GLY A 82 5.75 -20.13 -8.01
C GLY A 82 6.67 -19.06 -7.37
N PRO A 83 7.74 -18.68 -8.07
CA PRO A 83 8.76 -17.74 -7.57
C PRO A 83 8.21 -16.35 -7.23
N ILE A 84 8.85 -15.68 -6.27
CA ILE A 84 8.62 -14.27 -5.93
C ILE A 84 9.92 -13.49 -6.20
N PRO A 85 9.87 -12.28 -6.74
CA PRO A 85 8.70 -11.59 -7.30
C PRO A 85 8.31 -12.18 -8.65
N ARG A 86 6.99 -12.28 -8.86
CA ARG A 86 6.46 -12.64 -10.17
C ARG A 86 5.84 -11.40 -10.80
N ARG A 87 6.65 -10.59 -11.47
CA ARG A 87 6.17 -9.43 -12.19
C ARG A 87 5.45 -9.89 -13.46
N ARG A 88 4.18 -9.55 -13.55
CA ARG A 88 3.35 -9.82 -14.72
C ARG A 88 2.72 -8.52 -15.20
N ASN A 89 2.53 -8.42 -16.48
CA ASN A 89 1.79 -7.32 -17.09
C ASN A 89 0.82 -7.91 -18.13
N ILE A 90 -0.02 -8.81 -17.65
CA ILE A 90 -1.05 -9.50 -18.45
C ILE A 90 -2.46 -9.09 -18.01
N SER A 91 -2.56 -8.09 -17.14
CA SER A 91 -3.86 -7.55 -16.73
C SER A 91 -4.61 -6.95 -17.91
N GLU A 92 -5.92 -7.04 -17.86
CA GLU A 92 -6.78 -6.45 -18.89
C GLU A 92 -6.57 -4.93 -18.99
N VAL A 93 -6.75 -4.41 -20.19
CA VAL A 93 -6.81 -2.96 -20.41
C VAL A 93 -8.22 -2.49 -20.09
N LEU A 94 -8.31 -1.52 -19.16
CA LEU A 94 -9.60 -0.95 -18.77
C LEU A 94 -10.09 0.05 -19.83
N SER A 95 -11.39 0.04 -20.09
CA SER A 95 -12.04 1.04 -20.93
C SER A 95 -12.01 2.41 -20.23
N ILE A 96 -11.71 3.45 -20.98
CA ILE A 96 -11.77 4.81 -20.49
C ILE A 96 -13.22 5.31 -20.68
N PRO A 97 -13.87 5.87 -19.64
CA PRO A 97 -15.18 6.46 -19.78
C PRO A 97 -15.22 7.56 -20.85
N ASP A 98 -16.30 7.66 -21.59
CA ASP A 98 -16.52 8.74 -22.56
C ASP A 98 -16.64 10.09 -21.81
N ASP A 99 -16.17 11.16 -22.41
CA ASP A 99 -16.27 12.55 -21.90
C ASP A 99 -17.70 12.93 -21.53
N LYS A 100 -18.70 12.33 -22.18
CA LYS A 100 -20.11 12.51 -21.84
C LYS A 100 -20.45 12.14 -20.39
N ALA A 101 -19.71 11.22 -19.78
CA ALA A 101 -19.89 10.87 -18.37
C ALA A 101 -19.64 12.07 -17.44
N PHE A 102 -18.83 13.04 -17.92
CA PHE A 102 -18.44 14.24 -17.17
C PHE A 102 -19.07 15.53 -17.68
N SER A 103 -20.03 15.46 -18.60
CA SER A 103 -20.65 16.63 -19.23
C SER A 103 -21.13 17.68 -18.22
N LYS A 104 -21.78 17.25 -17.14
CA LYS A 104 -22.25 18.14 -16.07
C LYS A 104 -21.14 18.90 -15.34
N LEU A 105 -19.92 18.37 -15.35
CA LEU A 105 -18.77 19.07 -14.76
C LEU A 105 -18.21 20.13 -15.73
N TYR A 106 -18.28 19.85 -17.02
CA TYR A 106 -17.87 20.83 -18.05
C TYR A 106 -18.85 22.01 -18.18
N GLU A 107 -20.14 21.80 -17.88
CA GLU A 107 -21.15 22.87 -17.85
C GLU A 107 -20.90 23.88 -16.72
N GLY A 108 -20.13 23.47 -15.69
CA GLY A 108 -19.83 24.33 -14.55
C GLY A 108 -20.92 24.29 -13.48
N THR A 109 -20.97 25.33 -12.65
CA THR A 109 -21.88 25.42 -11.49
C THR A 109 -22.62 26.74 -11.40
N ASP A 110 -22.54 27.57 -12.44
CA ASP A 110 -23.10 28.92 -12.50
C ASP A 110 -22.74 29.77 -11.26
N GLU A 111 -23.73 30.30 -10.58
CA GLU A 111 -23.58 31.10 -9.36
C GLU A 111 -23.21 30.25 -8.12
N ARG A 112 -23.31 28.94 -8.20
CA ARG A 112 -23.07 28.03 -7.06
C ARG A 112 -21.60 27.76 -6.86
N LYS A 113 -21.04 28.24 -5.77
CA LYS A 113 -19.65 27.95 -5.35
C LYS A 113 -19.55 26.51 -4.85
N ILE A 114 -18.59 25.76 -5.38
CA ILE A 114 -18.19 24.44 -4.88
C ILE A 114 -16.69 24.39 -4.67
N SER A 115 -16.23 23.56 -3.74
CA SER A 115 -14.81 23.30 -3.57
C SER A 115 -14.29 22.31 -4.61
N THR A 116 -13.00 22.34 -4.89
CA THR A 116 -12.35 21.35 -5.76
C THR A 116 -12.47 19.93 -5.19
N THR A 117 -12.46 19.76 -3.86
CA THR A 117 -12.76 18.49 -3.20
C THR A 117 -14.13 17.96 -3.57
N MET A 118 -15.16 18.80 -3.50
CA MET A 118 -16.53 18.41 -3.90
C MET A 118 -16.62 18.06 -5.39
N ALA A 119 -15.89 18.77 -6.26
CA ALA A 119 -15.85 18.43 -7.68
C ALA A 119 -15.19 17.04 -7.89
N THR A 120 -14.08 16.78 -7.20
CA THR A 120 -13.40 15.47 -7.24
C THR A 120 -14.32 14.34 -6.75
N VAL A 121 -15.03 14.54 -5.64
CA VAL A 121 -15.98 13.54 -5.11
C VAL A 121 -17.12 13.26 -6.11
N ARG A 122 -17.58 14.26 -6.85
CA ARG A 122 -18.54 14.05 -7.94
C ARG A 122 -17.99 13.19 -9.05
N ILE A 123 -16.73 13.43 -9.46
CA ILE A 123 -16.05 12.58 -10.45
C ILE A 123 -16.01 11.14 -9.96
N ILE A 124 -15.54 10.90 -8.73
CA ILE A 124 -15.50 9.55 -8.14
C ILE A 124 -16.91 8.92 -8.11
N THR A 125 -17.92 9.70 -7.72
CA THR A 125 -19.31 9.25 -7.66
C THR A 125 -19.83 8.81 -9.03
N ASP A 126 -19.48 9.52 -10.09
CA ASP A 126 -19.89 9.17 -11.45
C ASP A 126 -19.09 7.99 -12.01
N LEU A 127 -17.79 7.90 -11.71
CA LEU A 127 -16.97 6.73 -12.04
C LEU A 127 -17.47 5.45 -11.36
N LEU A 128 -17.96 5.52 -10.12
CA LEU A 128 -18.54 4.36 -9.41
C LEU A 128 -19.83 3.83 -10.07
N LYS A 129 -20.52 4.64 -10.88
CA LYS A 129 -21.70 4.23 -11.65
C LYS A 129 -21.36 3.62 -13.00
N ASP A 130 -20.14 3.76 -13.45
CA ASP A 130 -19.71 3.21 -14.73
C ASP A 130 -19.80 1.67 -14.71
N LYS A 131 -20.37 1.09 -15.77
CA LYS A 131 -20.62 -0.36 -15.84
C LYS A 131 -19.35 -1.20 -16.04
N GLU A 132 -18.34 -0.61 -16.67
CA GLU A 132 -17.07 -1.27 -17.01
C GLU A 132 -16.09 -1.17 -15.84
N ILE A 133 -15.79 0.06 -15.41
CA ILE A 133 -14.76 0.31 -14.41
C ILE A 133 -15.29 0.57 -13.00
N GLY A 134 -16.56 0.79 -12.80
CA GLY A 134 -17.13 1.19 -11.50
C GLY A 134 -16.73 0.23 -10.36
N LYS A 135 -16.74 -1.08 -10.62
CA LYS A 135 -16.31 -2.11 -9.66
C LYS A 135 -14.81 -2.13 -9.36
N ARG A 136 -14.01 -1.36 -10.09
CA ARG A 136 -12.57 -1.19 -9.90
C ARG A 136 -12.23 0.04 -9.07
N ILE A 137 -13.19 0.95 -8.92
CA ILE A 137 -13.02 2.20 -8.19
C ILE A 137 -13.18 1.93 -6.70
N VAL A 138 -12.17 2.28 -5.92
CA VAL A 138 -12.21 2.13 -4.45
C VAL A 138 -11.81 3.45 -3.80
N PRO A 139 -12.78 4.19 -3.24
CA PRO A 139 -12.48 5.32 -2.38
C PRO A 139 -11.92 4.84 -1.04
N ILE A 140 -10.86 5.49 -0.57
CA ILE A 140 -10.20 5.19 0.71
C ILE A 140 -10.08 6.48 1.48
N VAL A 141 -10.46 6.46 2.74
CA VAL A 141 -10.36 7.60 3.65
C VAL A 141 -9.85 7.14 5.01
N PRO A 142 -9.14 7.99 5.78
CA PRO A 142 -8.76 7.62 7.14
C PRO A 142 -9.99 7.58 8.07
N ASP A 143 -10.81 8.65 8.07
CA ASP A 143 -12.01 8.73 8.92
C ASP A 143 -12.98 9.74 8.32
N GLU A 144 -12.76 10.85 8.05
CA GLU A 144 -13.54 12.05 7.79
C GLU A 144 -14.28 12.08 6.42
N ALA A 145 -14.91 11.01 6.02
CA ALA A 145 -15.61 10.95 4.74
C ALA A 145 -16.67 12.07 4.57
N ARG A 146 -17.37 12.44 5.64
CA ARG A 146 -18.33 13.55 5.63
C ARG A 146 -17.68 14.90 5.37
N THR A 147 -16.54 15.17 6.00
CA THR A 147 -15.79 16.43 5.80
C THR A 147 -15.33 16.59 4.35
N PHE A 148 -15.06 15.49 3.67
CA PHE A 148 -14.75 15.50 2.23
C PHE A 148 -15.99 15.56 1.35
N GLY A 149 -17.21 15.57 1.94
CA GLY A 149 -18.47 15.58 1.20
C GLY A 149 -18.81 14.25 0.54
N MET A 150 -18.33 13.14 1.12
CA MET A 150 -18.50 11.79 0.58
C MET A 150 -19.68 11.03 1.21
N GLU A 151 -20.47 11.64 2.07
CA GLU A 151 -21.57 10.99 2.77
C GLU A 151 -22.62 10.35 1.85
N ALA A 152 -22.78 10.87 0.65
CA ALA A 152 -23.69 10.26 -0.35
C ALA A 152 -23.22 8.85 -0.76
N LEU A 153 -21.91 8.56 -0.68
CA LEU A 153 -21.34 7.26 -1.00
C LEU A 153 -21.73 6.19 0.01
N PHE A 154 -22.01 6.54 1.26
CA PHE A 154 -22.51 5.58 2.26
C PHE A 154 -23.77 4.84 1.78
N ARG A 155 -24.67 5.53 1.08
CA ARG A 155 -25.85 4.91 0.49
C ARG A 155 -25.57 4.24 -0.85
N GLN A 156 -24.70 4.82 -1.65
CA GLN A 156 -24.45 4.36 -3.00
C GLN A 156 -23.66 3.06 -3.03
N VAL A 157 -22.58 2.98 -2.26
CA VAL A 157 -21.62 1.86 -2.30
C VAL A 157 -21.34 1.26 -0.94
N GLY A 158 -21.63 1.96 0.15
CA GLY A 158 -21.36 1.51 1.51
C GLY A 158 -19.89 1.49 1.91
N ILE A 159 -19.65 1.45 3.21
CA ILE A 159 -18.34 1.25 3.80
C ILE A 159 -18.13 -0.26 3.96
N TYR A 160 -16.96 -0.75 3.57
CA TYR A 160 -16.63 -2.17 3.73
C TYR A 160 -16.42 -2.52 5.20
N SER A 161 -17.09 -3.57 5.65
CA SER A 161 -16.84 -4.21 6.95
C SER A 161 -17.01 -5.70 6.80
N SER A 162 -15.96 -6.47 7.12
CA SER A 162 -15.98 -7.93 7.04
C SER A 162 -17.02 -8.58 7.96
N ALA A 163 -17.34 -7.93 9.08
CA ALA A 163 -18.36 -8.35 10.02
C ALA A 163 -19.78 -7.86 9.65
N GLY A 164 -19.88 -6.89 8.75
CA GLY A 164 -21.10 -6.09 8.54
C GLY A 164 -21.32 -5.10 9.69
N GLN A 165 -22.42 -4.37 9.65
CA GLN A 165 -22.79 -3.40 10.69
C GLN A 165 -23.53 -4.09 11.83
N ASN A 166 -22.91 -4.22 12.99
CA ASN A 166 -23.45 -4.90 14.17
C ASN A 166 -23.92 -3.91 15.25
N TYR A 167 -24.09 -2.66 14.93
CA TYR A 167 -24.49 -1.57 15.82
C TYR A 167 -25.40 -0.59 15.07
N GLU A 168 -26.14 0.21 15.81
CA GLU A 168 -26.87 1.36 15.29
C GLU A 168 -26.06 2.63 15.59
N PRO A 169 -25.77 3.47 14.58
CA PRO A 169 -25.07 4.74 14.82
C PRO A 169 -25.88 5.65 15.76
N GLU A 170 -25.24 6.28 16.72
CA GLU A 170 -25.89 7.17 17.71
C GLU A 170 -26.64 8.35 17.05
N ASP A 171 -26.23 8.75 15.86
CA ASP A 171 -26.79 9.85 15.09
C ASP A 171 -27.62 9.41 13.86
N ALA A 172 -28.05 8.16 13.84
CA ALA A 172 -28.77 7.55 12.71
C ALA A 172 -30.05 8.32 12.31
N ASP A 173 -30.68 8.98 13.26
CA ASP A 173 -31.88 9.79 13.09
C ASP A 173 -31.60 11.27 12.71
N LYS A 174 -30.37 11.73 12.86
CA LYS A 174 -30.01 13.16 12.72
C LYS A 174 -29.19 13.45 11.46
N VAL A 175 -28.43 12.48 10.96
CA VAL A 175 -27.49 12.65 9.85
C VAL A 175 -27.66 11.54 8.84
N MET A 176 -27.20 11.77 7.62
CA MET A 176 -27.25 10.77 6.55
C MET A 176 -26.58 9.45 6.98
N TRP A 177 -27.26 8.35 6.72
CA TRP A 177 -26.90 7.00 7.17
C TRP A 177 -25.42 6.65 6.97
N TYR A 178 -24.74 6.44 8.07
CA TYR A 178 -23.50 5.71 8.09
C TYR A 178 -23.82 4.22 7.88
N LYS A 179 -23.34 3.65 6.79
CA LYS A 179 -23.69 2.27 6.43
C LYS A 179 -22.44 1.44 6.16
N GLU A 180 -22.23 0.47 7.01
CA GLU A 180 -21.23 -0.60 6.81
C GLU A 180 -21.90 -1.86 6.25
N SER A 181 -21.21 -2.55 5.35
CA SER A 181 -21.66 -3.84 4.83
C SER A 181 -20.49 -4.69 4.33
N LYS A 182 -20.73 -5.99 4.25
CA LYS A 182 -19.75 -6.93 3.67
C LYS A 182 -19.48 -6.67 2.19
N ASP A 183 -20.42 -6.06 1.51
CA ASP A 183 -20.33 -5.70 0.09
C ASP A 183 -19.99 -4.22 -0.10
N GLY A 184 -19.60 -3.53 0.96
CA GLY A 184 -19.18 -2.13 0.91
C GLY A 184 -17.93 -1.97 0.04
N VAL A 185 -17.84 -0.83 -0.65
CA VAL A 185 -16.73 -0.54 -1.58
C VAL A 185 -15.77 0.49 -1.01
N MET A 186 -16.27 1.44 -0.22
CA MET A 186 -15.42 2.45 0.40
C MET A 186 -14.68 1.85 1.60
N LEU A 187 -13.37 2.13 1.69
CA LEU A 187 -12.54 1.76 2.85
C LEU A 187 -12.40 2.97 3.76
N GLU A 188 -12.88 2.84 4.98
CA GLU A 188 -12.71 3.82 6.05
C GLU A 188 -11.86 3.17 7.15
N GLU A 189 -10.58 3.58 7.20
CA GLU A 189 -9.52 2.85 7.91
C GLU A 189 -9.34 3.31 9.37
N GLY A 190 -10.06 4.37 9.77
CA GLY A 190 -9.79 5.09 11.01
C GLY A 190 -8.66 6.11 10.84
N ILE A 191 -8.35 6.87 11.88
CA ILE A 191 -7.30 7.91 11.86
C ILE A 191 -5.91 7.24 11.85
N THR A 192 -5.58 6.62 10.75
CA THR A 192 -4.30 5.97 10.49
C THR A 192 -3.93 6.10 9.01
N GLU A 193 -3.17 7.12 8.69
CA GLU A 193 -2.74 7.38 7.31
C GLU A 193 -1.88 6.23 6.77
N ALA A 194 -1.05 5.61 7.61
CA ALA A 194 -0.23 4.47 7.21
C ALA A 194 -1.09 3.23 6.89
N GLY A 195 -2.15 2.98 7.65
CA GLY A 195 -3.12 1.91 7.37
C GLY A 195 -3.85 2.13 6.05
N ALA A 196 -4.44 3.32 5.88
CA ALA A 196 -5.12 3.71 4.66
C ALA A 196 -4.21 3.63 3.42
N PHE A 197 -2.95 4.09 3.55
CA PHE A 197 -1.98 4.01 2.47
C PHE A 197 -1.57 2.57 2.16
N SER A 198 -1.50 1.70 3.16
CA SER A 198 -1.22 0.27 2.94
C SER A 198 -2.33 -0.41 2.15
N ALA A 199 -3.59 -0.12 2.46
CA ALA A 199 -4.75 -0.57 1.69
C ALA A 199 -4.71 -0.02 0.25
N TRP A 200 -4.39 1.27 0.10
CA TRP A 200 -4.21 1.88 -1.22
C TRP A 200 -3.09 1.19 -2.02
N SER A 201 -1.93 0.94 -1.42
CA SER A 201 -0.79 0.29 -2.09
C SER A 201 -1.13 -1.13 -2.54
N ALA A 202 -1.86 -1.90 -1.73
CA ALA A 202 -2.32 -3.24 -2.08
C ALA A 202 -3.22 -3.22 -3.32
N LEU A 203 -4.18 -2.30 -3.38
CA LEU A 203 -5.05 -2.11 -4.53
C LEU A 203 -4.28 -1.58 -5.75
N ALA A 204 -3.41 -0.59 -5.54
CA ALA A 204 -2.64 0.05 -6.60
C ALA A 204 -1.63 -0.88 -7.29
N THR A 205 -1.25 -1.99 -6.65
CA THR A 205 -0.36 -3.02 -7.19
C THR A 205 -1.09 -4.31 -7.59
N ALA A 206 -2.41 -4.37 -7.43
CA ALA A 206 -3.21 -5.56 -7.72
C ALA A 206 -3.12 -6.01 -9.20
N TYR A 207 -2.90 -5.07 -10.12
CA TYR A 207 -2.71 -5.36 -11.54
C TYR A 207 -1.53 -6.31 -11.81
N SER A 208 -0.46 -6.22 -11.01
CA SER A 208 0.74 -7.06 -11.15
C SER A 208 0.73 -8.27 -10.22
N THR A 209 0.01 -8.21 -9.10
CA THR A 209 -0.05 -9.28 -8.11
C THR A 209 -1.14 -10.31 -8.45
N TYR A 210 -2.29 -9.82 -8.93
CA TYR A 210 -3.48 -10.64 -9.18
C TYR A 210 -3.97 -10.58 -10.63
N ASP A 211 -3.26 -9.86 -11.51
CA ASP A 211 -3.68 -9.58 -12.88
C ASP A 211 -5.05 -8.88 -12.95
N TYR A 212 -5.41 -8.16 -11.88
CA TYR A 212 -6.70 -7.50 -11.72
C TYR A 212 -6.49 -6.03 -11.40
N PRO A 213 -6.59 -5.14 -12.40
CA PRO A 213 -6.32 -3.72 -12.18
C PRO A 213 -7.42 -3.09 -11.33
N MET A 214 -7.02 -2.40 -10.26
CA MET A 214 -7.87 -1.59 -9.41
C MET A 214 -7.53 -0.12 -9.58
N ILE A 215 -8.48 0.76 -9.23
CA ILE A 215 -8.35 2.22 -9.32
C ILE A 215 -8.65 2.81 -7.94
N PRO A 216 -7.71 2.77 -7.01
CA PRO A 216 -7.91 3.33 -5.69
C PRO A 216 -7.75 4.85 -5.68
N PHE A 217 -8.64 5.52 -4.94
CA PHE A 217 -8.60 6.93 -4.64
C PHE A 217 -8.42 7.12 -3.13
N TYR A 218 -7.24 7.51 -2.68
CA TYR A 218 -7.00 7.80 -1.28
C TYR A 218 -7.12 9.30 -1.04
N LEU A 219 -8.17 9.68 -0.29
CA LEU A 219 -8.41 11.06 0.13
C LEU A 219 -7.95 11.22 1.58
N PHE A 220 -7.16 12.25 1.84
CA PHE A 220 -6.61 12.53 3.16
C PHE A 220 -6.55 14.04 3.40
N TYR A 221 -6.45 14.44 4.64
CA TYR A 221 -6.10 15.82 4.95
C TYR A 221 -4.71 16.14 4.43
N SER A 222 -4.60 17.10 3.54
CA SER A 222 -3.35 17.46 2.87
C SER A 222 -2.20 17.66 3.86
N MET A 223 -2.45 18.35 4.97
CA MET A 223 -1.45 18.61 6.00
C MET A 223 -0.88 17.34 6.62
N PHE A 224 -1.67 16.28 6.76
CA PHE A 224 -1.25 15.05 7.45
C PHE A 224 -0.77 13.95 6.50
N GLY A 225 -1.05 14.05 5.21
CA GLY A 225 -0.73 13.04 4.22
C GLY A 225 0.76 12.78 4.08
N PHE A 226 1.43 13.49 3.21
CA PHE A 226 2.85 13.23 2.92
C PHE A 226 3.78 13.37 4.12
N GLN A 227 3.41 14.14 5.14
CA GLN A 227 4.19 14.18 6.39
C GLN A 227 4.25 12.83 7.11
N ARG A 228 3.24 11.98 6.94
CA ARG A 228 3.12 10.68 7.64
C ARG A 228 3.36 9.47 6.74
N ILE A 229 3.20 9.61 5.44
CA ILE A 229 3.27 8.50 4.47
C ILE A 229 4.35 8.67 3.41
N HIS A 230 5.23 9.64 3.54
CA HIS A 230 6.17 9.99 2.46
C HIS A 230 7.06 8.81 2.04
N ASP A 231 7.65 8.08 2.98
CA ASP A 231 8.48 6.91 2.66
C ASP A 231 7.66 5.73 2.11
N LEU A 232 6.41 5.57 2.55
CA LEU A 232 5.50 4.59 1.96
C LEU A 232 5.15 4.97 0.52
N ALA A 233 4.99 6.27 0.23
CA ALA A 233 4.77 6.75 -1.13
C ALA A 233 5.99 6.52 -2.03
N TRP A 234 7.21 6.67 -1.50
CA TRP A 234 8.44 6.28 -2.20
C TRP A 234 8.44 4.80 -2.55
N ALA A 235 8.16 3.93 -1.58
CA ALA A 235 8.06 2.49 -1.81
C ALA A 235 6.98 2.14 -2.84
N ALA A 236 5.87 2.86 -2.85
CA ALA A 236 4.82 2.68 -3.84
C ALA A 236 5.26 3.12 -5.25
N GLY A 237 6.04 4.20 -5.36
CA GLY A 237 6.67 4.62 -6.61
C GLY A 237 7.60 3.52 -7.15
N ASP A 238 8.50 3.00 -6.32
CA ASP A 238 9.39 1.88 -6.67
C ASP A 238 8.61 0.62 -7.09
N ALA A 239 7.47 0.37 -6.44
CA ALA A 239 6.58 -0.74 -6.79
C ALA A 239 5.75 -0.49 -8.05
N GLN A 240 5.83 0.70 -8.66
CA GLN A 240 5.01 1.11 -9.80
C GLN A 240 3.51 1.03 -9.50
N ALA A 241 3.11 1.44 -8.30
CA ALA A 241 1.72 1.49 -7.88
C ALA A 241 0.89 2.45 -8.76
N LYS A 242 -0.36 2.12 -9.03
CA LYS A 242 -1.26 2.89 -9.90
C LYS A 242 -2.52 3.30 -9.14
N GLY A 243 -2.73 4.59 -8.96
CA GLY A 243 -3.88 5.11 -8.24
C GLY A 243 -3.76 6.62 -8.01
N PHE A 244 -4.67 7.17 -7.23
CA PHE A 244 -4.77 8.58 -6.96
C PHE A 244 -4.57 8.87 -5.48
N LEU A 245 -3.71 9.84 -5.18
CA LEU A 245 -3.48 10.40 -3.85
C LEU A 245 -4.02 11.83 -3.85
N ILE A 246 -5.02 12.11 -3.03
CA ILE A 246 -5.78 13.37 -3.06
C ILE A 246 -5.70 14.05 -1.70
N GLY A 247 -4.87 15.10 -1.60
CA GLY A 247 -4.84 15.97 -0.43
C GLY A 247 -6.02 16.94 -0.46
N ALA A 248 -6.88 16.85 0.53
CA ALA A 248 -8.05 17.69 0.69
C ALA A 248 -7.89 18.70 1.84
N THR A 249 -8.79 19.67 1.94
CA THR A 249 -8.82 20.68 3.02
C THR A 249 -7.48 21.39 3.25
N SER A 250 -6.86 21.87 2.17
CA SER A 250 -5.50 22.44 2.22
C SER A 250 -5.43 23.97 2.26
N GLY A 251 -6.55 24.67 2.07
CA GLY A 251 -6.56 26.12 1.92
C GLY A 251 -6.19 26.86 3.21
N ARG A 252 -5.19 27.76 3.16
CA ARG A 252 -4.77 28.56 4.31
C ARG A 252 -5.79 29.62 4.72
N THR A 253 -6.50 30.19 3.74
CA THR A 253 -7.41 31.32 3.97
C THR A 253 -8.88 30.92 3.97
N THR A 254 -9.19 29.70 3.60
CA THR A 254 -10.56 29.19 3.42
C THR A 254 -10.98 28.18 4.47
N LEU A 255 -10.08 27.80 5.39
CA LEU A 255 -10.32 26.85 6.48
C LEU A 255 -10.71 27.57 7.77
N ASN A 256 -11.74 28.40 7.73
CA ASN A 256 -12.28 29.02 8.93
C ASN A 256 -12.81 27.95 9.88
N GLY A 257 -12.34 27.97 11.13
CA GLY A 257 -12.72 27.02 12.15
C GLY A 257 -11.90 25.73 12.23
N GLU A 258 -11.12 25.40 11.21
CA GLU A 258 -10.29 24.19 11.20
C GLU A 258 -8.97 24.36 11.98
N GLY A 259 -8.52 25.58 12.22
CA GLY A 259 -7.27 25.90 12.93
C GLY A 259 -6.01 25.67 12.08
N LEU A 260 -4.88 26.08 12.68
CA LEU A 260 -3.56 26.06 12.01
C LEU A 260 -3.09 24.65 11.63
N GLN A 261 -3.47 23.64 12.39
CA GLN A 261 -3.05 22.26 12.17
C GLN A 261 -3.54 21.67 10.85
N HIS A 262 -4.58 22.22 10.24
CA HIS A 262 -5.09 21.78 8.93
C HIS A 262 -4.59 22.62 7.77
N GLN A 263 -3.91 23.73 8.05
CA GLN A 263 -3.41 24.62 6.99
C GLN A 263 -2.14 24.06 6.36
N ASP A 264 -2.20 23.77 5.09
CA ASP A 264 -1.09 23.23 4.30
C ASP A 264 -0.66 24.20 3.20
N GLY A 265 0.61 24.22 2.93
CA GLY A 265 1.19 24.99 1.83
C GLY A 265 2.48 24.37 1.30
N HIS A 266 2.81 23.15 1.75
CA HIS A 266 4.11 22.51 1.49
C HIS A 266 4.01 21.09 0.95
N SER A 267 2.85 20.43 1.03
CA SER A 267 2.70 19.02 0.61
C SER A 267 3.04 18.80 -0.86
N HIS A 268 2.78 19.77 -1.74
CA HIS A 268 3.19 19.68 -3.14
C HIS A 268 4.70 19.68 -3.33
N VAL A 269 5.46 20.32 -2.44
CA VAL A 269 6.93 20.28 -2.45
C VAL A 269 7.41 18.89 -2.04
N LEU A 270 6.83 18.30 -0.99
CA LEU A 270 7.13 16.94 -0.58
C LEU A 270 6.78 15.94 -1.68
N SER A 271 5.60 16.06 -2.27
CA SER A 271 5.15 15.16 -3.33
C SER A 271 6.03 15.20 -4.59
N SER A 272 6.64 16.34 -4.89
CA SER A 272 7.51 16.49 -6.05
C SER A 272 8.82 15.68 -5.96
N THR A 273 9.15 15.16 -4.78
CA THR A 273 10.36 14.35 -4.57
C THR A 273 10.11 12.85 -4.72
N ILE A 274 8.84 12.44 -4.83
CA ILE A 274 8.45 11.02 -4.96
C ILE A 274 8.70 10.55 -6.41
N PRO A 275 9.34 9.40 -6.65
CA PRO A 275 9.67 8.90 -7.98
C PRO A 275 8.45 8.53 -8.83
#